data_89830fb2888d05772b8d10cf008fa707
#
_entry.id   89830fb2888d05772b8d10cf008fa707
#
_cell.length_a   1.000
_cell.length_b   1.000
_cell.length_c   1.000
_cell.angle_alpha   90.00
_cell.angle_beta   90.00
_cell.angle_gamma   90.00
#
_symmetry.space_group_name_H-M   'P 1'
#
loop_
_entity.id
_entity.type
_entity.pdbx_description
1 polymer ?
#
loop_
_entity_poly.entity_id
_entity_poly.type
_entity_poly.pdbx_seq_one_letter_code
_entity_poly.pdbx_strand_id
1 'polypeptide(L)'
;YTEGDVIAAWLTATGISATVDEGMFVIPWAWMDDESVLEEIWQLAAACGGRFYCDPDGTYRFEDVTHWLKSPHATSQETLTRDDFTDLTPSYSDTELYSTITVETSPRQAGALDKLWEPDETVIVPPSTTKTMTARLRQPASLINSPTYSAATAGGNDITSSVTVSVTAANVQRVELSIANAHATEAA
;
A
#
# COMPACT_ATOMS: atom_id res chain seq x y z
N TYR A 1 -6.07 5.10 -6.49
CA TYR A 1 -5.31 5.92 -5.53
C TYR A 1 -4.20 6.63 -6.26
N THR A 2 -3.88 7.84 -5.82
CA THR A 2 -2.68 8.56 -6.29
C THR A 2 -1.47 8.18 -5.44
N GLU A 3 -0.28 8.58 -5.85
CA GLU A 3 0.92 8.41 -5.02
C GLU A 3 0.80 9.15 -3.69
N GLY A 4 0.14 10.31 -3.68
CA GLY A 4 -0.14 11.05 -2.46
C GLY A 4 -1.06 10.28 -1.51
N ASP A 5 -2.12 9.65 -2.02
CA ASP A 5 -3.01 8.79 -1.23
C ASP A 5 -2.26 7.63 -0.57
N VAL A 6 -1.37 6.98 -1.33
CA VAL A 6 -0.57 5.85 -0.85
C VAL A 6 0.40 6.31 0.26
N ILE A 7 1.13 7.40 0.01
CA ILE A 7 2.07 7.97 0.99
C ILE A 7 1.33 8.39 2.26
N ALA A 8 0.20 9.08 2.14
CA ALA A 8 -0.62 9.50 3.27
C ALA A 8 -1.11 8.31 4.10
N ALA A 9 -1.55 7.23 3.44
CA ALA A 9 -1.98 6.01 4.11
C ALA A 9 -0.84 5.34 4.89
N TRP A 10 0.36 5.25 4.30
CA TRP A 10 1.53 4.68 4.96
C TRP A 10 2.00 5.50 6.17
N LEU A 11 2.06 6.82 6.03
CA LEU A 11 2.41 7.72 7.14
C LEU A 11 1.38 7.66 8.28
N THR A 12 0.09 7.61 7.94
CA THR A 12 -0.99 7.46 8.91
C THR A 12 -0.87 6.14 9.69
N ALA A 13 -0.58 5.04 8.99
CA ALA A 13 -0.40 3.73 9.61
C ALA A 13 0.77 3.67 10.60
N THR A 14 1.78 4.52 10.41
CA THR A 14 2.94 4.63 11.31
C THR A 14 2.79 5.73 12.37
N GLY A 15 1.71 6.52 12.33
CA GLY A 15 1.48 7.63 13.26
C GLY A 15 2.36 8.85 12.98
N ILE A 16 2.94 8.95 11.80
CA ILE A 16 3.80 10.08 11.39
C ILE A 16 2.92 11.18 10.81
N SER A 17 3.07 12.41 11.35
CA SER A 17 2.40 13.59 10.82
C SER A 17 3.16 14.15 9.62
N ALA A 18 2.43 14.47 8.55
CA ALA A 18 3.02 15.00 7.33
C ALA A 18 2.05 15.90 6.56
N THR A 19 2.62 16.76 5.71
CA THR A 19 1.90 17.45 4.64
C THR A 19 2.16 16.70 3.34
N VAL A 20 1.11 16.27 2.66
CA VAL A 20 1.20 15.41 1.48
C VAL A 20 0.40 16.05 0.35
N ASP A 21 1.04 16.28 -0.79
CA ASP A 21 0.35 16.65 -2.01
C ASP A 21 -0.52 15.49 -2.52
N GLU A 22 -1.60 15.81 -3.23
CA GLU A 22 -2.53 14.82 -3.76
C GLU A 22 -1.85 13.80 -4.70
N GLY A 23 -0.83 14.26 -5.44
CA GLY A 23 -0.16 13.47 -6.44
C GLY A 23 -0.83 13.56 -7.82
N MET A 24 -0.12 13.10 -8.85
CA MET A 24 -0.55 13.15 -10.23
C MET A 24 -0.70 11.76 -10.87
N PHE A 25 0.05 10.78 -10.39
CA PHE A 25 0.07 9.45 -10.98
C PHE A 25 -0.88 8.50 -10.27
N VAL A 26 -1.62 7.72 -11.02
CA VAL A 26 -2.48 6.67 -10.46
C VAL A 26 -1.62 5.45 -10.14
N ILE A 27 -1.62 5.07 -8.87
CA ILE A 27 -0.97 3.86 -8.37
C ILE A 27 -2.02 2.77 -8.26
N PRO A 28 -2.11 1.85 -9.21
CA PRO A 28 -3.12 0.81 -9.22
C PRO A 28 -2.92 -0.21 -8.11
N TRP A 29 -1.70 -0.28 -7.59
CA TRP A 29 -1.31 -1.28 -6.62
C TRP A 29 -0.05 -0.86 -5.87
N ALA A 30 -0.10 -0.85 -4.53
CA ALA A 30 1.02 -0.57 -3.65
C ALA A 30 1.10 -1.64 -2.55
N TRP A 31 2.31 -2.07 -2.24
CA TRP A 31 2.54 -3.13 -1.28
C TRP A 31 3.92 -2.99 -0.63
N MET A 32 3.99 -3.25 0.67
CA MET A 32 5.23 -3.31 1.45
C MET A 32 5.34 -4.68 2.12
N ASP A 33 6.55 -5.24 2.17
CA ASP A 33 6.84 -6.51 2.84
C ASP A 33 8.02 -6.34 3.80
N ASP A 34 7.69 -5.99 5.05
CA ASP A 34 8.65 -5.92 6.17
C ASP A 34 9.81 -4.93 5.95
N GLU A 35 9.57 -3.90 5.14
CA GLU A 35 10.53 -2.86 4.77
C GLU A 35 10.32 -1.57 5.56
N SER A 36 11.30 -0.67 5.50
CA SER A 36 11.17 0.66 6.10
C SER A 36 10.16 1.51 5.35
N VAL A 37 9.10 1.95 6.02
CA VAL A 37 8.08 2.83 5.42
C VAL A 37 8.69 4.08 4.78
N LEU A 38 9.67 4.69 5.43
CA LEU A 38 10.32 5.90 4.89
C LEU A 38 11.11 5.60 3.62
N GLU A 39 11.75 4.43 3.55
CA GLU A 39 12.51 4.02 2.36
C GLU A 39 11.59 3.78 1.18
N GLU A 40 10.47 3.09 1.40
CA GLU A 40 9.44 2.89 0.38
C GLU A 40 8.82 4.20 -0.11
N ILE A 41 8.57 5.16 0.80
CA ILE A 41 8.08 6.49 0.43
C ILE A 41 9.10 7.23 -0.42
N TRP A 42 10.39 7.19 -0.08
CA TRP A 42 11.43 7.82 -0.90
C TRP A 42 11.55 7.19 -2.29
N GLN A 43 11.46 5.87 -2.38
CA GLN A 43 11.47 5.17 -3.67
C GLN A 43 10.25 5.55 -4.52
N LEU A 44 9.05 5.58 -3.91
CA LEU A 44 7.84 5.97 -4.61
C LEU A 44 7.89 7.43 -5.06
N ALA A 45 8.31 8.35 -4.17
CA ALA A 45 8.47 9.75 -4.50
C ALA A 45 9.45 9.96 -5.66
N ALA A 46 10.60 9.30 -5.62
CA ALA A 46 11.59 9.35 -6.69
C ALA A 46 11.06 8.78 -8.01
N ALA A 47 10.33 7.67 -7.96
CA ALA A 47 9.72 7.05 -9.14
C ALA A 47 8.68 7.95 -9.82
N CYS A 48 7.96 8.76 -9.04
CA CYS A 48 6.97 9.71 -9.54
C CYS A 48 7.55 11.11 -9.83
N GLY A 49 8.87 11.29 -9.67
CA GLY A 49 9.52 12.59 -9.86
C GLY A 49 9.16 13.64 -8.79
N GLY A 50 8.59 13.19 -7.68
CA GLY A 50 8.30 14.00 -6.51
C GLY A 50 9.47 14.07 -5.53
N ARG A 51 9.24 14.73 -4.40
CA ARG A 51 10.22 14.85 -3.32
C ARG A 51 9.59 14.55 -1.98
N PHE A 52 10.31 13.77 -1.16
CA PHE A 52 9.93 13.51 0.21
C PHE A 52 11.08 13.87 1.15
N TYR A 53 10.79 14.71 2.14
CA TYR A 53 11.80 15.22 3.08
C TYR A 53 11.16 15.61 4.41
N CYS A 54 12.00 15.91 5.39
CA CYS A 54 11.60 16.44 6.68
C CYS A 54 12.01 17.90 6.78
N ASP A 55 11.07 18.77 7.09
CA ASP A 55 11.32 20.18 7.35
C ASP A 55 12.14 20.37 8.64
N PRO A 56 12.79 21.53 8.80
CA PRO A 56 13.52 21.85 10.04
C PRO A 56 12.67 21.86 11.31
N ASP A 57 11.35 21.99 11.18
CA ASP A 57 10.39 21.94 12.29
C ASP A 57 9.99 20.50 12.66
N GLY A 58 10.49 19.49 11.94
CA GLY A 58 10.20 18.09 12.16
C GLY A 58 8.98 17.56 11.42
N THR A 59 8.35 18.37 10.56
CA THR A 59 7.21 17.95 9.73
C THR A 59 7.69 17.29 8.45
N TYR A 60 7.19 16.08 8.15
CA TYR A 60 7.44 15.44 6.88
C TYR A 60 6.60 16.06 5.76
N ARG A 61 7.19 16.16 4.58
CA ARG A 61 6.52 16.69 3.39
C ARG A 61 6.73 15.79 2.19
N PHE A 62 5.63 15.57 1.49
CA PHE A 62 5.66 15.03 0.13
C PHE A 62 5.17 16.11 -0.83
N GLU A 63 5.99 16.42 -1.82
CA GLU A 63 5.70 17.34 -2.91
C GLU A 63 5.69 16.55 -4.22
N ASP A 64 4.57 16.59 -4.92
CA ASP A 64 4.44 15.93 -6.22
C ASP A 64 5.23 16.66 -7.32
N VAL A 65 5.37 16.02 -8.48
CA VAL A 65 6.11 16.59 -9.63
C VAL A 65 5.55 17.93 -10.09
N THR A 66 4.29 18.23 -9.79
CA THR A 66 3.61 19.47 -10.19
C THR A 66 3.60 20.55 -9.09
N HIS A 67 4.15 20.26 -7.91
CA HIS A 67 4.14 21.16 -6.75
C HIS A 67 4.59 22.59 -7.12
N TRP A 68 5.69 22.69 -7.83
CA TRP A 68 6.28 23.99 -8.24
C TRP A 68 5.53 24.70 -9.37
N LEU A 69 4.56 24.01 -10.00
CA LEU A 69 3.70 24.59 -11.03
C LEU A 69 2.39 25.14 -10.46
N LYS A 70 2.13 24.92 -9.16
CA LYS A 70 0.93 25.35 -8.45
C LYS A 70 1.20 26.64 -7.66
N SER A 71 0.11 27.34 -7.28
CA SER A 71 0.21 28.47 -6.33
C SER A 71 0.71 27.95 -4.96
N PRO A 72 1.59 28.72 -4.27
CA PRO A 72 2.11 30.05 -4.65
C PRO A 72 3.28 30.03 -5.63
N HIS A 73 3.90 28.87 -5.90
CA HIS A 73 5.17 28.74 -6.63
C HIS A 73 5.08 29.09 -8.13
N ALA A 74 3.87 28.96 -8.73
CA ALA A 74 3.63 29.34 -10.13
C ALA A 74 3.78 30.84 -10.39
N THR A 75 3.83 31.67 -9.34
CA THR A 75 4.05 33.11 -9.44
C THR A 75 5.43 33.47 -8.92
N SER A 76 6.03 34.55 -9.44
CA SER A 76 7.30 35.04 -8.91
C SER A 76 7.16 35.34 -7.42
N GLN A 77 7.99 34.72 -6.62
CA GLN A 77 8.00 34.89 -5.16
C GLN A 77 8.84 36.11 -4.76
N GLU A 78 9.89 36.38 -5.54
CA GLU A 78 10.80 37.49 -5.30
C GLU A 78 11.46 37.90 -6.60
N THR A 79 11.84 39.15 -6.71
CA THR A 79 12.63 39.72 -7.81
C THR A 79 13.98 40.15 -7.28
N LEU A 80 15.02 39.44 -7.66
CA LEU A 80 16.39 39.80 -7.30
C LEU A 80 16.91 40.83 -8.27
N THR A 81 17.56 41.86 -7.74
CA THR A 81 18.24 42.91 -8.48
C THR A 81 19.75 42.72 -8.37
N ARG A 82 20.52 43.50 -9.15
CA ARG A 82 21.97 43.43 -9.13
C ARG A 82 22.58 43.70 -7.73
N ASP A 83 21.85 44.43 -6.89
CA ASP A 83 22.31 44.78 -5.54
C ASP A 83 22.13 43.67 -4.53
N ASP A 84 21.36 42.64 -4.88
CA ASP A 84 21.04 41.49 -4.00
C ASP A 84 22.10 40.37 -4.05
N PHE A 85 23.04 40.42 -5.01
CA PHE A 85 24.12 39.44 -5.13
C PHE A 85 25.43 40.08 -5.59
N THR A 86 26.53 39.54 -5.10
CA THR A 86 27.88 40.04 -5.43
C THR A 86 28.44 39.42 -6.70
N ASP A 87 28.03 38.21 -7.02
CA ASP A 87 28.40 37.47 -8.22
C ASP A 87 27.31 36.50 -8.64
N LEU A 88 27.12 36.35 -9.94
CA LEU A 88 26.21 35.39 -10.54
C LEU A 88 26.92 34.71 -11.71
N THR A 89 27.31 33.46 -11.51
CA THR A 89 27.94 32.65 -12.55
C THR A 89 26.97 31.58 -12.99
N PRO A 90 26.32 31.71 -14.15
CA PRO A 90 25.48 30.64 -14.68
C PRO A 90 26.37 29.47 -15.13
N SER A 91 26.06 28.26 -14.65
CA SER A 91 26.71 27.08 -15.14
C SER A 91 25.68 26.21 -15.88
N TYR A 92 26.09 25.70 -17.03
CA TYR A 92 25.30 24.77 -17.83
C TYR A 92 26.05 23.44 -17.91
N SER A 93 25.39 22.35 -17.55
CA SER A 93 25.92 21.01 -17.80
C SER A 93 25.23 20.42 -19.00
N ASP A 94 26.00 20.03 -20.02
CA ASP A 94 25.52 19.29 -21.18
C ASP A 94 25.51 17.76 -20.91
N THR A 95 26.16 17.32 -19.84
CA THR A 95 26.22 15.90 -19.45
C THR A 95 24.88 15.37 -18.93
N GLU A 96 23.96 16.24 -18.55
CA GLU A 96 22.61 15.89 -18.05
C GLU A 96 21.53 16.15 -19.10
N LEU A 97 21.91 16.48 -20.34
CA LEU A 97 20.98 16.67 -21.44
C LEU A 97 20.77 15.35 -22.18
N TYR A 98 19.60 14.76 -22.03
CA TYR A 98 19.23 13.53 -22.71
C TYR A 98 18.32 13.84 -23.91
N SER A 99 18.75 13.47 -25.12
CA SER A 99 17.92 13.58 -26.33
C SER A 99 16.92 12.44 -26.48
N THR A 100 17.15 11.34 -25.79
CA THR A 100 16.28 10.16 -25.81
C THR A 100 16.31 9.50 -24.45
N ILE A 101 15.14 9.21 -23.91
CA ILE A 101 14.96 8.44 -22.68
C ILE A 101 14.17 7.19 -23.03
N THR A 102 14.72 6.02 -22.74
CA THR A 102 14.01 4.74 -22.87
C THR A 102 13.60 4.29 -21.48
N VAL A 103 12.30 4.10 -21.28
CA VAL A 103 11.74 3.60 -20.01
C VAL A 103 11.29 2.17 -20.24
N GLU A 104 11.92 1.23 -19.56
CA GLU A 104 11.46 -0.15 -19.50
C GLU A 104 10.56 -0.32 -18.30
N THR A 105 9.36 -0.83 -18.50
CA THR A 105 8.40 -1.07 -17.42
C THR A 105 8.01 -2.54 -17.40
N SER A 106 7.85 -3.07 -16.20
CA SER A 106 7.33 -4.42 -15.97
C SER A 106 6.00 -4.33 -15.24
N PRO A 107 4.91 -3.96 -15.95
CA PRO A 107 3.62 -3.78 -15.31
C PRO A 107 3.13 -5.10 -14.70
N ARG A 108 2.72 -5.05 -13.44
CA ARG A 108 2.07 -6.18 -12.80
C ARG A 108 0.61 -6.20 -13.20
N GLN A 109 0.14 -7.35 -13.63
CA GLN A 109 -1.27 -7.59 -13.92
C GLN A 109 -1.83 -8.61 -12.93
N ALA A 110 -3.08 -8.41 -12.52
CA ALA A 110 -3.77 -9.42 -11.73
C ALA A 110 -3.88 -10.69 -12.56
N GLY A 111 -3.42 -11.80 -12.00
CA GLY A 111 -3.59 -13.13 -12.58
C GLY A 111 -5.03 -13.61 -12.49
N ALA A 112 -5.29 -14.82 -12.97
CA ALA A 112 -6.54 -15.51 -12.73
C ALA A 112 -6.73 -15.78 -11.23
N LEU A 113 -7.99 -16.00 -10.81
CA LEU A 113 -8.30 -16.43 -9.45
C LEU A 113 -7.57 -17.75 -9.16
N ASP A 114 -6.79 -17.76 -8.08
CA ASP A 114 -6.04 -18.93 -7.63
C ASP A 114 -6.11 -19.08 -6.12
N LYS A 115 -5.80 -20.28 -5.62
CA LYS A 115 -5.72 -20.57 -4.20
C LYS A 115 -4.40 -20.04 -3.62
N LEU A 116 -4.46 -18.94 -2.91
CA LEU A 116 -3.29 -18.28 -2.34
C LEU A 116 -2.94 -18.76 -0.93
N TRP A 117 -3.89 -19.44 -0.26
CA TRP A 117 -3.69 -19.95 1.09
C TRP A 117 -4.58 -21.15 1.38
N GLU A 118 -4.07 -22.03 2.22
CA GLU A 118 -4.76 -23.17 2.80
C GLU A 118 -4.13 -23.44 4.19
N PRO A 119 -4.92 -23.77 5.22
CA PRO A 119 -4.36 -24.13 6.51
C PRO A 119 -3.54 -25.41 6.41
N ASP A 120 -2.41 -25.46 7.10
CA ASP A 120 -1.53 -26.64 7.13
C ASP A 120 -2.18 -27.79 7.89
N GLU A 121 -3.08 -27.49 8.82
CA GLU A 121 -3.81 -28.45 9.63
C GLU A 121 -5.32 -28.15 9.62
N THR A 122 -6.13 -29.17 9.88
CA THR A 122 -7.58 -29.01 10.03
C THR A 122 -7.87 -28.06 11.19
N VAL A 123 -8.65 -27.03 10.93
CA VAL A 123 -9.06 -26.06 11.94
C VAL A 123 -10.25 -26.58 12.70
N ILE A 124 -10.10 -26.79 13.99
CA ILE A 124 -11.20 -27.25 14.86
C ILE A 124 -11.87 -26.03 15.49
N VAL A 125 -13.18 -25.93 15.34
CA VAL A 125 -14.03 -24.89 15.93
C VAL A 125 -15.11 -25.54 16.80
N PRO A 126 -15.08 -25.33 18.13
CA PRO A 126 -16.07 -25.90 19.04
C PRO A 126 -17.51 -25.48 18.69
N PRO A 127 -18.51 -26.22 19.14
CA PRO A 127 -19.92 -25.91 18.89
C PRO A 127 -20.29 -24.56 19.49
N SER A 128 -21.14 -23.81 18.81
CA SER A 128 -21.62 -22.47 19.23
C SER A 128 -20.51 -21.46 19.54
N THR A 129 -19.36 -21.58 18.89
CA THR A 129 -18.22 -20.65 19.08
C THR A 129 -17.74 -20.03 17.78
N THR A 130 -16.95 -18.99 17.92
CA THR A 130 -16.26 -18.32 16.81
C THR A 130 -14.76 -18.35 17.09
N LYS A 131 -13.98 -18.73 16.09
CA LYS A 131 -12.52 -18.72 16.10
C LYS A 131 -12.01 -17.74 15.08
N THR A 132 -11.05 -16.91 15.46
CA THR A 132 -10.34 -16.03 14.53
C THR A 132 -8.97 -16.60 14.21
N MET A 133 -8.54 -16.42 12.98
CA MET A 133 -7.21 -16.83 12.55
C MET A 133 -6.67 -15.90 11.48
N THR A 134 -5.34 -15.84 11.41
CA THR A 134 -4.66 -15.07 10.40
C THR A 134 -4.09 -15.99 9.33
N ALA A 135 -4.46 -15.74 8.08
CA ALA A 135 -3.90 -16.39 6.90
C ALA A 135 -2.82 -15.49 6.30
N ARG A 136 -1.62 -16.01 6.10
CA ARG A 136 -0.55 -15.34 5.36
C ARG A 136 -0.55 -15.88 3.93
N LEU A 137 -0.83 -15.02 2.97
CA LEU A 137 -0.91 -15.42 1.55
C LEU A 137 0.49 -15.70 0.99
N ARG A 138 0.59 -16.65 0.07
CA ARG A 138 1.85 -16.99 -0.60
C ARG A 138 2.34 -15.91 -1.55
N GLN A 139 1.42 -15.11 -2.05
CA GLN A 139 1.67 -14.02 -2.99
C GLN A 139 0.73 -12.86 -2.66
N PRO A 140 1.12 -11.61 -2.99
CA PRO A 140 0.25 -10.47 -2.87
C PRO A 140 -1.03 -10.64 -3.69
N ALA A 141 -2.18 -10.36 -3.09
CA ALA A 141 -3.48 -10.44 -3.75
C ALA A 141 -4.01 -9.05 -4.07
N SER A 142 -4.44 -8.85 -5.31
CA SER A 142 -5.14 -7.62 -5.73
C SER A 142 -6.63 -7.65 -5.39
N LEU A 143 -7.19 -8.85 -5.23
CA LEU A 143 -8.57 -9.07 -4.86
C LEU A 143 -8.66 -10.33 -3.99
N ILE A 144 -9.41 -10.26 -2.90
CA ILE A 144 -9.69 -11.39 -2.03
C ILE A 144 -11.19 -11.66 -2.11
N ASN A 145 -11.54 -12.81 -2.71
CA ASN A 145 -12.90 -13.29 -2.77
C ASN A 145 -13.29 -14.00 -1.46
N SER A 146 -14.57 -14.34 -1.35
CA SER A 146 -15.05 -15.18 -0.25
C SER A 146 -14.27 -16.50 -0.20
N PRO A 147 -13.89 -16.96 1.00
CA PRO A 147 -13.18 -18.23 1.16
C PRO A 147 -14.08 -19.39 0.75
N THR A 148 -13.49 -20.40 0.11
CA THR A 148 -14.14 -21.68 -0.13
C THR A 148 -13.76 -22.64 0.98
N TYR A 149 -14.73 -23.30 1.61
CA TYR A 149 -14.50 -24.20 2.73
C TYR A 149 -15.51 -25.35 2.74
N SER A 150 -15.18 -26.40 3.46
CA SER A 150 -16.08 -27.47 3.85
C SER A 150 -15.84 -27.77 5.32
N ALA A 151 -16.89 -28.19 6.02
CA ALA A 151 -16.81 -28.55 7.43
C ALA A 151 -17.51 -29.87 7.69
N ALA A 152 -16.86 -30.69 8.51
CA ALA A 152 -17.42 -32.00 8.89
C ALA A 152 -17.18 -32.26 10.38
N THR A 153 -18.04 -33.02 11.02
CA THR A 153 -17.85 -33.49 12.40
C THR A 153 -16.74 -34.52 12.47
N ALA A 154 -16.27 -34.84 13.69
CA ALA A 154 -15.32 -35.93 13.92
C ALA A 154 -15.83 -37.30 13.42
N GLY A 155 -17.15 -37.47 13.32
CA GLY A 155 -17.79 -38.66 12.72
C GLY A 155 -17.94 -38.65 11.19
N GLY A 156 -17.47 -37.58 10.53
CA GLY A 156 -17.52 -37.43 9.08
C GLY A 156 -18.84 -36.88 8.52
N ASN A 157 -19.77 -36.44 9.37
CA ASN A 157 -21.02 -35.83 8.90
C ASN A 157 -20.74 -34.40 8.41
N ASP A 158 -21.26 -34.05 7.24
CA ASP A 158 -21.15 -32.69 6.67
C ASP A 158 -22.01 -31.71 7.49
N ILE A 159 -21.39 -30.71 8.02
CA ILE A 159 -21.99 -29.56 8.75
C ILE A 159 -21.63 -28.21 8.13
N THR A 160 -21.22 -28.20 6.88
CA THR A 160 -20.79 -26.94 6.18
C THR A 160 -21.86 -25.85 6.25
N SER A 161 -23.16 -26.21 6.22
CA SER A 161 -24.26 -25.25 6.33
C SER A 161 -24.36 -24.55 7.71
N SER A 162 -23.77 -25.15 8.75
CA SER A 162 -23.75 -24.62 10.11
C SER A 162 -22.47 -23.79 10.40
N VAL A 163 -21.54 -23.73 9.47
CA VAL A 163 -20.30 -23.00 9.61
C VAL A 163 -20.32 -21.79 8.66
N THR A 164 -19.84 -20.67 9.15
CA THR A 164 -19.65 -19.47 8.34
C THR A 164 -18.22 -19.01 8.45
N VAL A 165 -17.56 -18.82 7.30
CA VAL A 165 -16.22 -18.25 7.22
C VAL A 165 -16.31 -16.88 6.56
N SER A 166 -15.84 -15.86 7.23
CA SER A 166 -15.84 -14.49 6.74
C SER A 166 -14.46 -13.86 6.86
N VAL A 167 -14.15 -12.97 5.92
CA VAL A 167 -12.97 -12.11 5.97
C VAL A 167 -13.31 -10.89 6.83
N THR A 168 -12.62 -10.71 7.95
CA THR A 168 -12.82 -9.58 8.86
C THR A 168 -11.87 -8.42 8.62
N ALA A 169 -10.66 -8.73 8.15
CA ALA A 169 -9.69 -7.76 7.72
C ALA A 169 -8.81 -8.37 6.63
N ALA A 170 -8.40 -7.57 5.69
CA ALA A 170 -7.52 -8.01 4.62
C ALA A 170 -6.54 -6.91 4.22
N ASN A 171 -5.31 -7.29 4.04
CA ASN A 171 -4.33 -6.52 3.28
C ASN A 171 -3.73 -7.42 2.19
N VAL A 172 -2.81 -6.89 1.43
CA VAL A 172 -2.28 -7.53 0.22
C VAL A 172 -1.71 -8.94 0.45
N GLN A 173 -1.19 -9.23 1.66
CA GLN A 173 -0.58 -10.53 2.00
C GLN A 173 -1.16 -11.19 3.24
N ARG A 174 -1.97 -10.50 4.00
CA ARG A 174 -2.51 -11.01 5.25
C ARG A 174 -4.01 -10.87 5.28
N VAL A 175 -4.68 -11.94 5.64
CA VAL A 175 -6.13 -12.00 5.76
C VAL A 175 -6.49 -12.46 7.16
N GLU A 176 -7.38 -11.76 7.82
CA GLU A 176 -8.01 -12.22 9.06
C GLU A 176 -9.33 -12.88 8.75
N LEU A 177 -9.47 -14.11 9.18
CA LEU A 177 -10.65 -14.93 9.00
C LEU A 177 -11.37 -15.10 10.32
N SER A 178 -12.67 -14.96 10.29
CA SER A 178 -13.58 -15.35 11.38
C SER A 178 -14.34 -16.60 10.96
N ILE A 179 -14.25 -17.66 11.74
CA ILE A 179 -14.90 -18.94 11.51
C ILE A 179 -15.90 -19.14 12.64
N ALA A 180 -17.19 -19.06 12.32
CA ALA A 180 -18.27 -19.24 13.28
C ALA A 180 -18.92 -20.62 13.03
N ASN A 181 -18.99 -21.43 14.09
CA ASN A 181 -19.71 -22.68 14.10
C ASN A 181 -21.04 -22.51 14.87
N ALA A 182 -22.14 -22.48 14.15
CA ALA A 182 -23.49 -22.37 14.73
C ALA A 182 -24.10 -23.74 15.12
N HIS A 183 -23.40 -24.83 14.88
CA HIS A 183 -23.88 -26.14 15.30
C HIS A 183 -23.94 -26.24 16.82
N ALA A 184 -25.03 -26.74 17.37
CA ALA A 184 -25.29 -26.67 18.82
C ALA A 184 -24.42 -27.64 19.65
N THR A 185 -24.02 -28.75 19.07
CA THR A 185 -23.41 -29.87 19.81
C THR A 185 -22.13 -30.43 19.22
N GLU A 186 -21.83 -30.18 17.97
CA GLU A 186 -20.68 -30.78 17.28
C GLU A 186 -19.63 -29.74 16.84
N ALA A 187 -18.37 -30.08 17.05
CA ALA A 187 -17.26 -29.30 16.55
C ALA A 187 -17.12 -29.45 15.02
N ALA A 188 -16.75 -28.38 14.34
CA ALA A 188 -16.47 -28.32 12.93
C ALA A 188 -14.97 -28.33 12.67
#